data_f31b723b08cb0a632032d6fbbc5f8aed
#
_entry.id   f31b723b08cb0a632032d6fbbc5f8aed
#
_cell.length_a   1.000
_cell.length_b   1.000
_cell.length_c   1.000
_cell.angle_alpha   90.00
_cell.angle_beta   90.00
_cell.angle_gamma   90.00
#
_symmetry.space_group_name_H-M   'P 1'
#
loop_
_entity.id
_entity.type
_entity.pdbx_description
1 polymer ?
#
loop_
_entity_poly.entity_id
_entity_poly.type
_entity_poly.pdbx_seq_one_letter_code
_entity_poly.pdbx_strand_id
1 'polypeptide(L)'
;MYNNSPDAYPTVIVVKDNELFINESYTISLTDIHGNVLAGMDIIIKLGDKVWNKVSDEFGNVSISASDLGAGIHLIEVIFEGNGYYAPSKALNNLTVNKFPAIITLTSEDVYVGSNVTIKAEITEGPIGEIIFVINSKEYPVLIKDNCAILSVADLAGGTYDVMAKYGGDDLYCSASANATFRVNKYFPDIEVDMNVGGNDLSVYVVLPKDATGTVIVSVDGKKEIAVVSNGHAEVVINNLTCGNHSVEITYSGDDKYDSNTLIKNITIIPVEFKLNVNEVIKFKGGKDKLIATLIDGQGNPIVNASIVFAVNGVNYTKYTNESGMASMNINLNPGVYRVSAAYNGTAVNSTVTVMSTAVGCDIVKMFRNATQYSALVLDSNGNPLVNSAVKFNINGVFYTRITNSEGVATLNINLLPGEYIITNYNLVTGEENSNKVTVKSLLIDNSNLVKYYLNGSKYTLKVIGKDGKIAAGQEVTFNINGVFYHRISDDNGIVSLNINLRPGDYIITVEYEGCRVSNNITVLPTLVTKDLTMKYLDGSKFTAQTLNGQGKPLANQKVSFNVNGVFYHRTTDEKGMADLNIRLNPGKYIITSIWNEYQIGNNIAIA
;
A
#
# COMPACT_ATOMS: atom_id res chain seq x y z
N MET A 1 -61.35 27.71 0.23
CA MET A 1 -61.04 27.87 -1.21
C MET A 1 -61.16 29.35 -1.52
N TYR A 2 -60.05 30.04 -1.59
CA TYR A 2 -60.05 31.44 -2.06
C TYR A 2 -60.06 31.39 -3.59
N ASN A 3 -61.09 31.96 -4.20
CA ASN A 3 -61.16 32.18 -5.63
C ASN A 3 -60.02 33.13 -6.03
N ASN A 4 -59.08 32.68 -6.82
CA ASN A 4 -58.06 33.55 -7.39
C ASN A 4 -58.76 34.58 -8.30
N SER A 5 -58.72 35.84 -7.90
CA SER A 5 -59.04 36.94 -8.80
C SER A 5 -58.00 36.96 -9.92
N PRO A 6 -58.42 37.13 -11.21
CA PRO A 6 -57.46 37.21 -12.31
C PRO A 6 -56.43 38.38 -12.18
N ASP A 7 -56.65 39.30 -11.22
CA ASP A 7 -55.81 40.50 -10.96
C ASP A 7 -54.99 40.41 -9.66
N ALA A 8 -54.84 39.22 -9.06
CA ALA A 8 -54.07 39.10 -7.80
C ALA A 8 -52.55 39.38 -8.03
N TYR A 9 -51.97 40.22 -7.17
CA TYR A 9 -50.56 40.58 -7.23
C TYR A 9 -49.67 39.33 -7.02
N PRO A 10 -48.76 39.03 -7.97
CA PRO A 10 -47.86 37.90 -7.81
C PRO A 10 -46.96 38.05 -6.60
N THR A 11 -46.67 36.92 -5.93
CA THR A 11 -45.80 36.87 -4.75
C THR A 11 -44.61 35.95 -4.98
N VAL A 12 -43.56 36.19 -4.21
CA VAL A 12 -42.32 35.41 -4.25
C VAL A 12 -41.98 34.98 -2.83
N ILE A 13 -41.82 33.68 -2.66
CA ILE A 13 -41.23 33.14 -1.44
C ILE A 13 -39.72 33.11 -1.64
N VAL A 14 -38.98 33.83 -0.82
CA VAL A 14 -37.53 33.88 -0.84
C VAL A 14 -37.00 33.03 0.29
N VAL A 15 -36.21 32.04 -0.10
CA VAL A 15 -35.52 31.17 0.82
C VAL A 15 -34.01 31.38 0.60
N LYS A 16 -33.32 31.82 1.62
CA LYS A 16 -31.90 32.23 1.51
C LYS A 16 -30.92 31.14 1.94
N ASP A 17 -31.31 30.41 2.96
CA ASP A 17 -30.37 29.49 3.61
C ASP A 17 -30.56 28.07 3.06
N ASN A 18 -29.47 27.45 2.61
CA ASN A 18 -29.46 26.07 2.19
C ASN A 18 -28.71 25.16 3.19
N GLU A 19 -28.07 25.79 4.17
CA GLU A 19 -27.30 25.12 5.21
C GLU A 19 -27.35 25.93 6.50
N LEU A 20 -27.67 25.28 7.61
CA LEU A 20 -27.76 25.86 8.95
C LEU A 20 -27.14 24.89 9.97
N PHE A 21 -26.74 25.46 11.10
CA PHE A 21 -26.51 24.66 12.30
C PHE A 21 -27.81 24.47 13.08
N ILE A 22 -27.85 23.38 13.85
CA ILE A 22 -29.06 22.90 14.53
C ILE A 22 -29.64 23.91 15.56
N ASN A 23 -28.82 24.86 16.04
CA ASN A 23 -29.27 25.91 16.96
C ASN A 23 -29.76 27.18 16.25
N GLU A 24 -29.70 27.25 14.93
CA GLU A 24 -30.09 28.41 14.14
C GLU A 24 -31.55 28.31 13.74
N SER A 25 -32.04 29.35 13.14
CA SER A 25 -33.41 29.43 12.64
C SER A 25 -33.43 29.56 11.13
N TYR A 26 -34.19 28.72 10.50
CA TYR A 26 -34.47 28.81 9.08
C TYR A 26 -35.50 29.90 8.83
N THR A 27 -35.07 30.95 8.14
CA THR A 27 -35.90 32.14 7.87
C THR A 27 -36.31 32.16 6.41
N ILE A 28 -37.57 32.38 6.21
CA ILE A 28 -38.23 32.45 4.92
C ILE A 28 -38.90 33.79 4.81
N SER A 29 -38.76 34.49 3.69
CA SER A 29 -39.38 35.79 3.45
C SER A 29 -40.43 35.69 2.34
N LEU A 30 -41.54 36.33 2.54
CA LEU A 30 -42.58 36.51 1.52
C LEU A 30 -42.58 37.95 1.04
N THR A 31 -42.45 38.14 -0.27
CA THR A 31 -42.50 39.45 -0.91
C THR A 31 -43.47 39.44 -2.11
N ASP A 32 -43.84 40.62 -2.59
CA ASP A 32 -44.39 40.74 -3.94
C ASP A 32 -43.25 40.64 -5.01
N ILE A 33 -43.61 40.65 -6.28
CA ILE A 33 -42.67 40.61 -7.40
C ILE A 33 -41.71 41.79 -7.48
N HIS A 34 -42.01 42.91 -6.78
CA HIS A 34 -41.19 44.11 -6.73
C HIS A 34 -40.27 44.12 -5.50
N GLY A 35 -40.33 43.07 -4.67
CA GLY A 35 -39.51 42.92 -3.49
C GLY A 35 -40.08 43.62 -2.24
N ASN A 36 -41.28 44.13 -2.28
CA ASN A 36 -41.94 44.68 -1.09
C ASN A 36 -42.33 43.54 -0.14
N VAL A 37 -42.02 43.69 1.12
CA VAL A 37 -42.30 42.68 2.14
C VAL A 37 -43.79 42.56 2.42
N LEU A 38 -44.26 41.33 2.62
CA LEU A 38 -45.66 41.03 2.91
C LEU A 38 -45.81 40.56 4.35
N ALA A 39 -46.19 41.48 5.23
CA ALA A 39 -46.39 41.21 6.65
C ALA A 39 -47.82 40.71 6.93
N GLY A 40 -47.98 39.90 7.99
CA GLY A 40 -49.27 39.39 8.43
C GLY A 40 -49.91 38.34 7.52
N MET A 41 -49.11 37.67 6.68
CA MET A 41 -49.55 36.63 5.76
C MET A 41 -49.39 35.24 6.36
N ASP A 42 -50.42 34.39 6.18
CA ASP A 42 -50.35 32.98 6.60
C ASP A 42 -49.47 32.16 5.64
N ILE A 43 -48.39 31.61 6.17
CA ILE A 43 -47.43 30.79 5.44
C ILE A 43 -47.43 29.39 6.04
N ILE A 44 -47.58 28.42 5.20
CA ILE A 44 -47.51 27.00 5.55
C ILE A 44 -46.14 26.49 5.18
N ILE A 45 -45.41 25.92 6.16
CA ILE A 45 -44.13 25.25 5.95
C ILE A 45 -44.34 23.77 6.21
N LYS A 46 -43.90 22.93 5.28
CA LYS A 46 -44.07 21.47 5.36
C LYS A 46 -42.73 20.72 5.23
N LEU A 47 -42.59 19.71 6.04
CA LEU A 47 -41.49 18.71 5.94
C LEU A 47 -42.12 17.32 6.15
N GLY A 48 -42.37 16.61 5.07
CA GLY A 48 -43.15 15.37 5.12
C GLY A 48 -44.52 15.60 5.77
N ASP A 49 -44.81 14.87 6.85
CA ASP A 49 -46.07 15.02 7.60
C ASP A 49 -46.08 16.16 8.63
N LYS A 50 -44.92 16.77 8.91
CA LYS A 50 -44.84 17.95 9.81
C LYS A 50 -45.28 19.21 9.08
N VAL A 51 -46.14 19.97 9.72
CA VAL A 51 -46.66 21.23 9.17
C VAL A 51 -46.57 22.34 10.25
N TRP A 52 -45.97 23.45 9.86
CA TRP A 52 -45.94 24.67 10.67
C TRP A 52 -46.77 25.73 9.94
N ASN A 53 -47.79 26.25 10.62
CA ASN A 53 -48.55 27.41 10.16
C ASN A 53 -47.97 28.65 10.88
N LYS A 54 -47.45 29.59 10.14
CA LYS A 54 -46.77 30.79 10.63
C LYS A 54 -47.38 32.02 9.99
N VAL A 55 -47.35 33.14 10.69
CA VAL A 55 -47.74 34.43 10.15
C VAL A 55 -46.48 35.27 9.95
N SER A 56 -46.32 35.88 8.78
CA SER A 56 -45.14 36.70 8.49
C SER A 56 -45.11 37.95 9.37
N ASP A 57 -43.93 38.26 9.88
CA ASP A 57 -43.64 39.42 10.71
C ASP A 57 -43.68 40.75 9.90
N GLU A 58 -43.35 41.85 10.55
CA GLU A 58 -43.31 43.19 9.92
C GLU A 58 -42.31 43.32 8.76
N PHE A 59 -41.34 42.39 8.70
CA PHE A 59 -40.34 42.28 7.62
C PHE A 59 -40.69 41.19 6.58
N GLY A 60 -41.94 40.66 6.65
CA GLY A 60 -42.40 39.60 5.75
C GLY A 60 -41.79 38.23 6.03
N ASN A 61 -41.13 38.02 7.18
CA ASN A 61 -40.42 36.78 7.48
C ASN A 61 -41.26 35.83 8.35
N VAL A 62 -41.03 34.57 8.16
CA VAL A 62 -41.36 33.48 9.10
C VAL A 62 -40.13 32.65 9.38
N SER A 63 -40.05 32.10 10.56
CA SER A 63 -38.92 31.24 10.92
C SER A 63 -39.38 29.98 11.65
N ILE A 64 -38.61 28.94 11.48
CA ILE A 64 -38.68 27.69 12.25
C ILE A 64 -37.29 27.38 12.78
N SER A 65 -37.21 26.79 13.95
CA SER A 65 -35.94 26.38 14.53
C SER A 65 -35.38 25.21 13.76
N ALA A 66 -34.09 25.21 13.44
CA ALA A 66 -33.42 24.07 12.85
C ALA A 66 -33.49 22.84 13.78
N SER A 67 -33.57 23.03 15.10
CA SER A 67 -33.76 21.94 16.06
C SER A 67 -35.10 21.20 15.90
N ASP A 68 -36.16 21.89 15.43
CA ASP A 68 -37.46 21.27 15.16
C ASP A 68 -37.43 20.35 13.92
N LEU A 69 -36.48 20.61 13.03
CA LEU A 69 -36.26 19.82 11.83
C LEU A 69 -35.41 18.56 12.14
N GLY A 70 -34.44 18.73 13.03
CA GLY A 70 -33.41 17.74 13.31
C GLY A 70 -32.25 17.82 12.30
N ALA A 71 -31.12 17.23 12.64
CA ALA A 71 -29.96 17.19 11.75
C ALA A 71 -30.21 16.30 10.53
N GLY A 72 -29.77 16.74 9.37
CA GLY A 72 -29.93 16.00 8.10
C GLY A 72 -30.28 16.89 6.93
N ILE A 73 -30.59 16.27 5.81
CA ILE A 73 -31.04 16.97 4.60
C ILE A 73 -32.56 16.91 4.55
N HIS A 74 -33.17 18.07 4.47
CA HIS A 74 -34.61 18.23 4.52
C HIS A 74 -35.11 18.94 3.26
N LEU A 75 -36.07 18.33 2.59
CA LEU A 75 -36.80 19.00 1.53
C LEU A 75 -37.98 19.73 2.15
N ILE A 76 -37.86 21.05 2.25
CA ILE A 76 -38.87 21.93 2.86
C ILE A 76 -39.73 22.53 1.76
N GLU A 77 -41.01 22.36 1.91
CA GLU A 77 -42.02 22.97 1.06
C GLU A 77 -42.65 24.16 1.79
N VAL A 78 -42.61 25.33 1.16
CA VAL A 78 -43.22 26.57 1.70
C VAL A 78 -44.34 26.98 0.78
N ILE A 79 -45.49 27.26 1.36
CA ILE A 79 -46.72 27.57 0.63
C ILE A 79 -47.32 28.83 1.20
N PHE A 80 -47.59 29.78 0.36
CA PHE A 80 -48.53 30.86 0.59
C PHE A 80 -49.75 30.60 -0.30
N GLU A 81 -50.91 30.41 0.32
CA GLU A 81 -52.16 30.04 -0.43
C GLU A 81 -52.78 31.25 -1.12
N GLY A 82 -52.24 32.44 -0.90
CA GLY A 82 -52.85 33.69 -1.36
C GLY A 82 -53.98 34.17 -0.44
N ASN A 83 -54.45 35.36 -0.66
CA ASN A 83 -55.53 35.95 0.16
C ASN A 83 -56.54 36.77 -0.64
N GLY A 84 -56.66 36.53 -1.95
CA GLY A 84 -57.53 37.25 -2.86
C GLY A 84 -56.96 38.56 -3.40
N TYR A 85 -56.05 39.22 -2.66
CA TYR A 85 -55.29 40.39 -3.12
C TYR A 85 -53.90 39.99 -3.64
N TYR A 86 -53.29 39.02 -2.98
CA TYR A 86 -51.99 38.42 -3.35
C TYR A 86 -52.20 37.03 -3.90
N ALA A 87 -51.50 36.74 -4.99
CA ALA A 87 -51.55 35.42 -5.65
C ALA A 87 -50.81 34.37 -4.80
N PRO A 88 -51.23 33.11 -4.85
CA PRO A 88 -50.51 32.04 -4.17
C PRO A 88 -49.12 31.85 -4.74
N SER A 89 -48.18 31.47 -3.87
CA SER A 89 -46.83 31.11 -4.25
C SER A 89 -46.32 29.90 -3.46
N LYS A 90 -45.35 29.22 -4.03
CA LYS A 90 -44.79 28.01 -3.45
C LYS A 90 -43.31 27.96 -3.73
N ALA A 91 -42.55 27.57 -2.74
CA ALA A 91 -41.12 27.28 -2.88
C ALA A 91 -40.77 25.90 -2.31
N LEU A 92 -39.80 25.28 -2.92
CA LEU A 92 -39.16 24.07 -2.42
C LEU A 92 -37.69 24.38 -2.17
N ASN A 93 -37.19 24.00 -1.02
CA ASN A 93 -35.80 24.16 -0.70
C ASN A 93 -35.22 22.90 -0.06
N ASN A 94 -34.01 22.54 -0.49
CA ASN A 94 -33.21 21.57 0.20
C ASN A 94 -32.35 22.25 1.24
N LEU A 95 -32.72 22.07 2.49
CA LEU A 95 -32.01 22.60 3.64
C LEU A 95 -31.17 21.49 4.30
N THR A 96 -29.91 21.74 4.48
CA THR A 96 -29.03 20.88 5.30
C THR A 96 -28.93 21.46 6.70
N VAL A 97 -29.35 20.72 7.69
CA VAL A 97 -29.16 21.05 9.11
C VAL A 97 -27.98 20.24 9.65
N ASN A 98 -26.95 20.97 10.04
CA ASN A 98 -25.70 20.38 10.53
C ASN A 98 -25.65 20.42 12.06
N LYS A 99 -25.11 19.39 12.65
CA LYS A 99 -24.64 19.43 14.03
C LYS A 99 -23.30 20.14 14.10
N PHE A 100 -22.97 20.70 15.26
CA PHE A 100 -21.64 21.24 15.50
C PHE A 100 -20.56 20.16 15.48
N PRO A 101 -19.39 20.43 14.95
CA PRO A 101 -18.29 19.50 15.05
C PRO A 101 -17.82 19.40 16.53
N ALA A 102 -17.63 18.20 16.99
CA ALA A 102 -16.90 17.94 18.23
C ALA A 102 -15.46 17.55 17.90
N ILE A 103 -14.50 18.01 18.69
CA ILE A 103 -13.09 17.67 18.56
C ILE A 103 -12.63 17.13 19.92
N ILE A 104 -11.98 15.99 19.89
CA ILE A 104 -11.37 15.38 21.07
C ILE A 104 -9.86 15.53 20.99
N THR A 105 -9.24 16.02 22.04
CA THR A 105 -7.80 15.96 22.25
C THR A 105 -7.51 14.96 23.36
N LEU A 106 -6.68 13.97 23.04
CA LEU A 106 -6.35 12.89 23.94
C LEU A 106 -4.91 13.05 24.44
N THR A 107 -4.73 12.98 25.76
CA THR A 107 -3.41 13.03 26.40
C THR A 107 -3.24 11.90 27.38
N SER A 108 -2.06 11.34 27.43
CA SER A 108 -1.64 10.29 28.38
C SER A 108 -0.14 10.40 28.60
N GLU A 109 0.31 9.98 29.75
CA GLU A 109 1.75 9.95 30.07
C GLU A 109 2.22 8.50 30.19
N ASP A 110 3.47 8.28 29.84
CA ASP A 110 4.14 7.01 30.07
C ASP A 110 4.32 6.76 31.55
N VAL A 111 4.10 5.53 31.97
CA VAL A 111 4.27 5.13 33.39
C VAL A 111 5.14 3.89 33.49
N TYR A 112 5.49 3.50 34.69
CA TYR A 112 6.14 2.22 34.97
C TYR A 112 5.13 1.17 35.44
N VAL A 113 5.44 -0.10 35.19
CA VAL A 113 4.65 -1.25 35.66
C VAL A 113 4.33 -1.12 37.16
N GLY A 114 3.06 -1.35 37.54
CA GLY A 114 2.56 -1.16 38.89
C GLY A 114 2.04 0.24 39.22
N SER A 115 2.17 1.18 38.28
CA SER A 115 1.57 2.52 38.38
C SER A 115 0.27 2.61 37.60
N ASN A 116 -0.62 3.48 38.04
CA ASN A 116 -1.84 3.78 37.31
C ASN A 116 -1.56 4.73 36.16
N VAL A 117 -2.08 4.41 34.99
CA VAL A 117 -2.11 5.33 33.84
C VAL A 117 -3.32 6.24 33.97
N THR A 118 -3.12 7.53 33.81
CA THR A 118 -4.18 8.51 33.71
C THR A 118 -4.28 9.00 32.27
N ILE A 119 -5.45 8.83 31.68
CA ILE A 119 -5.74 9.22 30.31
C ILE A 119 -6.79 10.32 30.35
N LYS A 120 -6.50 11.46 29.77
CA LYS A 120 -7.38 12.62 29.73
C LYS A 120 -7.84 12.87 28.31
N ALA A 121 -9.13 12.92 28.11
CA ALA A 121 -9.77 13.37 26.89
C ALA A 121 -10.40 14.75 27.12
N GLU A 122 -9.92 15.77 26.47
CA GLU A 122 -10.53 17.08 26.39
C GLU A 122 -11.40 17.14 25.15
N ILE A 123 -12.61 17.61 25.29
CA ILE A 123 -13.55 17.78 24.17
C ILE A 123 -13.94 19.25 24.07
N THR A 124 -14.26 19.70 22.85
CA THR A 124 -14.80 21.06 22.64
C THR A 124 -15.88 21.39 23.67
N GLU A 125 -16.02 22.66 23.99
CA GLU A 125 -17.05 23.11 24.93
C GLU A 125 -18.46 22.83 24.39
N GLY A 126 -19.32 22.26 25.25
CA GLY A 126 -20.75 22.06 24.99
C GLY A 126 -21.22 20.63 24.88
N PRO A 127 -20.47 19.66 24.31
CA PRO A 127 -20.87 18.24 24.28
C PRO A 127 -21.20 17.68 25.67
N ILE A 128 -22.27 16.90 25.75
CA ILE A 128 -22.71 16.24 26.99
C ILE A 128 -22.72 14.71 26.79
N GLY A 129 -22.78 13.96 27.88
CA GLY A 129 -22.81 12.50 27.86
C GLY A 129 -21.51 11.87 28.34
N GLU A 130 -21.02 10.91 27.61
CA GLU A 130 -19.81 10.17 27.99
C GLU A 130 -18.82 10.05 26.81
N ILE A 131 -17.57 9.92 27.16
CA ILE A 131 -16.52 9.46 26.26
C ILE A 131 -16.21 8.00 26.59
N ILE A 132 -16.27 7.15 25.58
CA ILE A 132 -15.88 5.74 25.69
C ILE A 132 -14.41 5.62 25.31
N PHE A 133 -13.56 5.32 26.28
CA PHE A 133 -12.18 4.97 26.02
C PHE A 133 -12.10 3.49 25.66
N VAL A 134 -11.35 3.17 24.63
CA VAL A 134 -11.11 1.79 24.19
C VAL A 134 -9.62 1.49 24.30
N ILE A 135 -9.26 0.53 25.14
CA ILE A 135 -7.88 0.07 25.33
C ILE A 135 -7.91 -1.46 25.22
N ASN A 136 -7.11 -2.05 24.34
CA ASN A 136 -7.08 -3.50 24.10
C ASN A 136 -8.48 -4.10 23.89
N SER A 137 -9.33 -3.42 23.10
CA SER A 137 -10.71 -3.81 22.82
C SER A 137 -11.65 -3.78 24.04
N LYS A 138 -11.20 -3.31 25.19
CA LYS A 138 -12.03 -3.11 26.37
C LYS A 138 -12.50 -1.67 26.42
N GLU A 139 -13.78 -1.49 26.66
CA GLU A 139 -14.44 -0.19 26.72
C GLU A 139 -14.59 0.29 28.16
N TYR A 140 -14.33 1.58 28.34
CA TYR A 140 -14.42 2.28 29.62
C TYR A 140 -15.22 3.59 29.40
N PRO A 141 -16.52 3.58 29.68
CA PRO A 141 -17.33 4.79 29.60
C PRO A 141 -17.01 5.73 30.77
N VAL A 142 -16.77 7.00 30.45
CA VAL A 142 -16.47 8.04 31.43
C VAL A 142 -17.31 9.28 31.12
N LEU A 143 -18.06 9.76 32.07
CA LEU A 143 -18.89 10.96 31.92
C LEU A 143 -18.03 12.21 31.68
N ILE A 144 -18.48 13.04 30.75
CA ILE A 144 -17.89 14.34 30.49
C ILE A 144 -18.21 15.27 31.66
N LYS A 145 -17.18 15.86 32.26
CA LYS A 145 -17.28 16.91 33.26
C LYS A 145 -16.33 18.05 32.91
N ASP A 146 -16.82 19.27 32.89
CA ASP A 146 -16.00 20.45 32.58
C ASP A 146 -15.20 20.28 31.25
N ASN A 147 -15.89 19.80 30.20
CA ASN A 147 -15.34 19.51 28.89
C ASN A 147 -14.18 18.48 28.89
N CYS A 148 -14.17 17.60 29.87
CA CYS A 148 -13.10 16.62 30.05
C CYS A 148 -13.65 15.28 30.55
N ALA A 149 -13.03 14.18 30.12
CA ALA A 149 -13.20 12.85 30.69
C ALA A 149 -11.83 12.31 31.11
N ILE A 150 -11.70 11.81 32.32
CA ILE A 150 -10.45 11.29 32.86
C ILE A 150 -10.65 9.83 33.25
N LEU A 151 -9.87 8.96 32.61
CA LEU A 151 -9.81 7.53 32.91
C LEU A 151 -8.51 7.21 33.65
N SER A 152 -8.61 6.45 34.74
CA SER A 152 -7.45 5.87 35.42
C SER A 152 -7.51 4.35 35.29
N VAL A 153 -6.43 3.76 34.76
CA VAL A 153 -6.34 2.30 34.56
C VAL A 153 -5.14 1.77 35.34
N ALA A 154 -5.38 0.75 36.15
CA ALA A 154 -4.37 0.08 36.95
C ALA A 154 -3.94 -1.25 36.30
N ASP A 155 -2.87 -1.82 36.81
CA ASP A 155 -2.41 -3.19 36.57
C ASP A 155 -2.19 -3.54 35.08
N LEU A 156 -1.75 -2.57 34.31
CA LEU A 156 -1.34 -2.81 32.92
C LEU A 156 0.05 -3.44 32.87
N ALA A 157 0.19 -4.45 32.04
CA ALA A 157 1.48 -5.08 31.77
C ALA A 157 2.40 -4.11 30.99
N GLY A 158 3.70 -4.36 31.03
CA GLY A 158 4.67 -3.59 30.24
C GLY A 158 4.39 -3.71 28.73
N GLY A 159 4.33 -2.60 28.02
CA GLY A 159 4.05 -2.57 26.59
C GLY A 159 3.55 -1.22 26.11
N THR A 160 3.30 -1.11 24.82
CA THR A 160 2.68 0.05 24.21
C THR A 160 1.20 -0.21 24.01
N TYR A 161 0.39 0.73 24.39
CA TYR A 161 -1.05 0.66 24.35
C TYR A 161 -1.61 1.76 23.45
N ASP A 162 -2.45 1.35 22.51
CA ASP A 162 -3.26 2.29 21.76
C ASP A 162 -4.54 2.56 22.55
N VAL A 163 -4.87 3.81 22.70
CA VAL A 163 -6.13 4.24 23.28
C VAL A 163 -6.91 5.05 22.27
N MET A 164 -8.15 4.72 22.12
CA MET A 164 -9.11 5.47 21.33
C MET A 164 -10.17 6.05 22.26
N ALA A 165 -10.42 7.33 22.15
CA ALA A 165 -11.56 7.97 22.79
C ALA A 165 -12.65 8.20 21.76
N LYS A 166 -13.87 7.79 22.04
CA LYS A 166 -15.05 7.93 21.20
C LYS A 166 -16.13 8.72 21.94
N TYR A 167 -16.60 9.72 21.29
CA TYR A 167 -17.82 10.43 21.65
C TYR A 167 -18.91 10.09 20.64
N GLY A 168 -20.05 9.62 21.09
CA GLY A 168 -21.14 9.17 20.22
C GLY A 168 -21.90 10.30 19.53
N GLY A 169 -21.67 11.54 19.96
CA GLY A 169 -22.48 12.70 19.59
C GLY A 169 -23.69 12.85 20.51
N ASP A 170 -24.31 14.00 20.48
CA ASP A 170 -25.56 14.31 21.15
C ASP A 170 -26.53 15.00 20.18
N ASP A 171 -27.54 15.67 20.69
CA ASP A 171 -28.52 16.34 19.83
C ASP A 171 -27.91 17.53 19.07
N LEU A 172 -26.90 18.19 19.60
CA LEU A 172 -26.27 19.39 19.05
C LEU A 172 -24.93 19.10 18.35
N TYR A 173 -24.20 18.10 18.79
CA TYR A 173 -22.84 17.85 18.34
C TYR A 173 -22.71 16.52 17.61
N CYS A 174 -21.85 16.51 16.59
CA CYS A 174 -21.48 15.29 15.88
C CYS A 174 -20.65 14.35 16.75
N SER A 175 -20.63 13.09 16.40
CA SER A 175 -19.68 12.13 16.96
C SER A 175 -18.24 12.54 16.64
N ALA A 176 -17.34 12.22 17.54
CA ALA A 176 -15.90 12.47 17.38
C ALA A 176 -15.07 11.31 17.93
N SER A 177 -13.88 11.18 17.45
CA SER A 177 -12.92 10.24 18.01
C SER A 177 -11.50 10.77 17.92
N ALA A 178 -10.67 10.34 18.86
CA ALA A 178 -9.24 10.63 18.87
C ALA A 178 -8.48 9.40 19.31
N ASN A 179 -7.25 9.29 18.84
CA ASN A 179 -6.34 8.20 19.20
C ASN A 179 -5.10 8.80 19.88
N ALA A 180 -4.55 8.08 20.81
CA ALA A 180 -3.25 8.34 21.41
C ALA A 180 -2.57 7.02 21.73
N THR A 181 -1.32 7.09 22.06
CA THR A 181 -0.56 5.95 22.56
C THR A 181 0.15 6.33 23.85
N PHE A 182 0.26 5.40 24.73
CA PHE A 182 1.11 5.52 25.92
C PHE A 182 1.89 4.24 26.12
N ARG A 183 2.96 4.35 26.87
CA ARG A 183 3.79 3.21 27.19
C ARG A 183 3.79 2.92 28.69
N VAL A 184 3.64 1.66 29.02
CA VAL A 184 3.93 1.13 30.36
C VAL A 184 5.33 0.56 30.32
N ASN A 185 6.26 1.28 30.91
CA ASN A 185 7.67 0.91 30.91
C ASN A 185 7.94 -0.13 32.00
N LYS A 186 8.76 -1.09 31.68
CA LYS A 186 9.35 -1.96 32.69
C LYS A 186 10.57 -1.28 33.31
N TYR A 187 10.96 -1.74 34.48
CA TYR A 187 12.18 -1.28 35.11
C TYR A 187 13.39 -1.96 34.46
N PHE A 188 14.46 -1.22 34.30
CA PHE A 188 15.72 -1.81 33.83
C PHE A 188 16.41 -2.49 35.02
N PRO A 189 16.69 -3.81 34.96
CA PRO A 189 17.28 -4.51 36.10
C PRO A 189 18.79 -4.31 36.18
N ASP A 190 19.29 -4.09 37.37
CA ASP A 190 20.71 -4.24 37.63
C ASP A 190 21.10 -5.72 37.66
N ILE A 191 22.16 -6.08 36.97
CA ILE A 191 22.70 -7.45 36.90
C ILE A 191 24.13 -7.47 37.41
N GLU A 192 24.36 -8.15 38.51
CA GLU A 192 25.72 -8.45 38.96
C GLU A 192 26.11 -9.88 38.57
N VAL A 193 27.33 -10.05 38.09
CA VAL A 193 27.80 -11.35 37.59
C VAL A 193 29.17 -11.67 38.16
N ASP A 194 29.27 -12.81 38.82
CA ASP A 194 30.51 -13.46 39.20
C ASP A 194 30.76 -14.71 38.33
N MET A 195 32.00 -14.89 37.91
CA MET A 195 32.40 -15.96 36.99
C MET A 195 33.63 -16.68 37.51
N ASN A 196 33.55 -18.01 37.57
CA ASN A 196 34.65 -18.87 37.94
C ASN A 196 35.01 -19.86 36.83
N VAL A 197 36.25 -19.90 36.41
CA VAL A 197 36.76 -20.84 35.42
C VAL A 197 37.53 -21.94 36.11
N GLY A 198 36.98 -23.16 36.03
CA GLY A 198 37.62 -24.37 36.58
C GLY A 198 38.01 -25.35 35.46
N GLY A 199 39.24 -25.31 35.00
CA GLY A 199 39.66 -26.09 33.81
C GLY A 199 38.99 -25.59 32.55
N ASN A 200 38.19 -26.42 31.88
CA ASN A 200 37.38 -26.08 30.69
C ASN A 200 35.93 -25.75 31.01
N ASP A 201 35.55 -25.65 32.28
CA ASP A 201 34.19 -25.36 32.70
C ASP A 201 34.09 -23.94 33.28
N LEU A 202 32.97 -23.28 32.93
CA LEU A 202 32.66 -21.93 33.39
C LEU A 202 31.41 -22.02 34.27
N SER A 203 31.56 -21.58 35.53
CA SER A 203 30.40 -21.32 36.39
C SER A 203 30.11 -19.83 36.40
N VAL A 204 28.88 -19.47 36.11
CA VAL A 204 28.38 -18.07 36.08
C VAL A 204 27.28 -17.95 37.14
N TYR A 205 27.54 -17.06 38.10
CA TYR A 205 26.59 -16.73 39.14
C TYR A 205 26.02 -15.35 38.93
N VAL A 206 24.69 -15.26 38.79
CA VAL A 206 24.01 -14.01 38.43
C VAL A 206 23.13 -13.57 39.59
N VAL A 207 23.24 -12.30 39.96
CA VAL A 207 22.43 -11.63 40.96
C VAL A 207 21.59 -10.55 40.32
N LEU A 208 20.30 -10.59 40.53
CA LEU A 208 19.26 -9.72 40.04
C LEU A 208 18.49 -9.09 41.22
N PRO A 209 17.59 -8.12 41.01
CA PRO A 209 16.68 -7.68 42.05
C PRO A 209 15.94 -8.86 42.68
N LYS A 210 15.75 -8.81 44.00
CA LYS A 210 15.25 -9.94 44.80
C LYS A 210 13.88 -10.50 44.35
N ASP A 211 13.06 -9.63 43.77
CA ASP A 211 11.73 -9.97 43.27
C ASP A 211 11.70 -10.26 41.76
N ALA A 212 12.88 -10.25 41.09
CA ALA A 212 12.98 -10.65 39.69
C ALA A 212 12.70 -12.15 39.52
N THR A 213 11.97 -12.47 38.47
CA THR A 213 11.62 -13.82 38.03
C THR A 213 12.12 -14.06 36.62
N GLY A 214 11.67 -15.12 35.95
CA GLY A 214 12.11 -15.40 34.57
C GLY A 214 13.35 -16.29 34.51
N THR A 215 14.19 -16.11 33.48
CA THR A 215 15.34 -16.97 33.23
C THR A 215 16.60 -16.17 32.90
N VAL A 216 17.73 -16.75 33.21
CA VAL A 216 19.04 -16.29 32.76
C VAL A 216 19.56 -17.29 31.73
N ILE A 217 19.98 -16.77 30.58
CA ILE A 217 20.61 -17.53 29.50
C ILE A 217 22.08 -17.11 29.47
N VAL A 218 22.98 -18.05 29.60
CA VAL A 218 24.41 -17.83 29.39
C VAL A 218 24.82 -18.46 28.07
N SER A 219 25.38 -17.68 27.20
CA SER A 219 25.84 -18.11 25.88
C SER A 219 27.35 -17.87 25.75
N VAL A 220 28.06 -18.92 25.40
CA VAL A 220 29.49 -18.88 25.11
C VAL A 220 29.74 -19.70 23.85
N ASP A 221 30.27 -19.09 22.80
CA ASP A 221 30.61 -19.75 21.52
C ASP A 221 29.44 -20.59 20.93
N GLY A 222 28.21 -20.12 21.06
CA GLY A 222 27.03 -20.81 20.58
C GLY A 222 26.49 -21.90 21.49
N LYS A 223 27.22 -22.28 22.56
CA LYS A 223 26.67 -23.08 23.65
C LYS A 223 25.75 -22.19 24.48
N LYS A 224 24.58 -22.70 24.81
CA LYS A 224 23.59 -21.97 25.62
C LYS A 224 23.10 -22.86 26.73
N GLU A 225 23.15 -22.33 27.94
CA GLU A 225 22.54 -22.93 29.13
C GLU A 225 21.58 -21.94 29.77
N ILE A 226 20.53 -22.47 30.38
CA ILE A 226 19.43 -21.68 30.90
C ILE A 226 19.20 -22.06 32.36
N ALA A 227 19.11 -21.07 33.21
CA ALA A 227 18.67 -21.25 34.63
C ALA A 227 17.45 -20.38 34.93
N VAL A 228 16.57 -20.89 35.80
CA VAL A 228 15.45 -20.12 36.30
C VAL A 228 15.93 -19.23 37.44
N VAL A 229 15.49 -17.98 37.45
CA VAL A 229 15.78 -17.02 38.50
C VAL A 229 14.93 -17.36 39.73
N SER A 230 15.57 -17.56 40.88
CA SER A 230 14.93 -17.80 42.16
C SER A 230 15.47 -16.86 43.23
N ASN A 231 14.57 -16.09 43.86
CA ASN A 231 14.94 -15.06 44.86
C ASN A 231 16.01 -14.08 44.36
N GLY A 232 16.00 -13.74 43.07
CA GLY A 232 16.97 -12.85 42.44
C GLY A 232 18.31 -13.52 42.13
N HIS A 233 18.44 -14.86 42.18
CA HIS A 233 19.67 -15.57 41.88
C HIS A 233 19.50 -16.60 40.78
N ALA A 234 20.54 -16.77 39.94
CA ALA A 234 20.63 -17.86 38.97
C ALA A 234 22.08 -18.34 38.87
N GLU A 235 22.28 -19.64 38.77
CA GLU A 235 23.59 -20.27 38.55
C GLU A 235 23.53 -21.09 37.28
N VAL A 236 24.54 -20.86 36.39
CA VAL A 236 24.68 -21.54 35.10
C VAL A 236 26.08 -22.13 35.01
N VAL A 237 26.19 -23.39 34.60
CA VAL A 237 27.48 -24.05 34.36
C VAL A 237 27.57 -24.42 32.86
N ILE A 238 28.61 -23.92 32.18
CA ILE A 238 28.92 -24.30 30.80
C ILE A 238 30.16 -25.15 30.79
N ASN A 239 29.99 -26.41 30.39
CA ASN A 239 31.07 -27.40 30.42
C ASN A 239 31.78 -27.49 29.05
N ASN A 240 33.04 -27.97 29.10
CA ASN A 240 33.86 -28.26 27.91
C ASN A 240 34.01 -27.05 26.99
N LEU A 241 34.32 -25.89 27.52
CA LEU A 241 34.74 -24.74 26.75
C LEU A 241 36.10 -25.01 26.12
N THR A 242 36.32 -24.38 24.98
CA THR A 242 37.61 -24.43 24.28
C THR A 242 38.64 -23.54 24.97
N CYS A 243 39.94 -23.76 24.76
CA CYS A 243 40.95 -22.83 25.25
C CYS A 243 40.97 -21.55 24.42
N GLY A 244 41.20 -20.39 25.06
CA GLY A 244 41.24 -19.12 24.40
C GLY A 244 40.42 -18.04 25.10
N ASN A 245 40.24 -16.91 24.42
CA ASN A 245 39.37 -15.83 24.85
C ASN A 245 37.96 -16.11 24.38
N HIS A 246 37.02 -16.08 25.31
CA HIS A 246 35.62 -16.29 25.06
C HIS A 246 34.83 -15.07 25.45
N SER A 247 33.87 -14.71 24.64
CA SER A 247 32.86 -13.75 25.01
C SER A 247 31.69 -14.51 25.62
N VAL A 248 31.36 -14.18 26.84
CA VAL A 248 30.25 -14.73 27.61
C VAL A 248 29.13 -13.73 27.54
N GLU A 249 28.07 -14.09 26.86
CA GLU A 249 26.84 -13.32 26.83
C GLU A 249 25.89 -13.86 27.90
N ILE A 250 25.50 -13.00 28.82
CA ILE A 250 24.59 -13.31 29.91
C ILE A 250 23.32 -12.49 29.67
N THR A 251 22.23 -13.15 29.36
CA THR A 251 20.96 -12.52 29.04
C THR A 251 19.91 -12.90 30.08
N TYR A 252 19.41 -11.91 30.78
CA TYR A 252 18.19 -12.04 31.56
C TYR A 252 16.98 -11.86 30.65
N SER A 253 16.02 -12.78 30.71
CA SER A 253 14.83 -12.76 29.83
C SER A 253 13.91 -11.57 30.08
N GLY A 254 14.04 -10.91 31.21
CA GLY A 254 13.00 -10.05 31.75
C GLY A 254 11.83 -10.86 32.33
N ASP A 255 10.92 -10.15 32.95
CA ASP A 255 9.65 -10.66 33.49
C ASP A 255 8.54 -9.61 33.32
N ASP A 256 7.46 -9.70 34.05
CA ASP A 256 6.36 -8.74 33.95
C ASP A 256 6.76 -7.34 34.45
N LYS A 257 7.72 -7.23 35.36
CA LYS A 257 8.17 -5.98 35.99
C LYS A 257 9.46 -5.43 35.44
N TYR A 258 10.37 -6.28 35.00
CA TYR A 258 11.71 -5.93 34.54
C TYR A 258 11.90 -6.21 33.06
N ASP A 259 12.60 -5.31 32.39
CA ASP A 259 13.03 -5.53 31.00
C ASP A 259 14.11 -6.61 30.92
N SER A 260 14.24 -7.20 29.75
CA SER A 260 15.40 -8.04 29.45
C SER A 260 16.67 -7.20 29.46
N ASN A 261 17.75 -7.77 29.95
CA ASN A 261 19.06 -7.13 29.93
C ASN A 261 20.13 -8.14 29.54
N THR A 262 21.10 -7.69 28.77
CA THR A 262 22.21 -8.53 28.31
C THR A 262 23.53 -7.90 28.71
N LEU A 263 24.38 -8.71 29.34
CA LEU A 263 25.74 -8.34 29.74
C LEU A 263 26.73 -9.22 28.98
N ILE A 264 27.78 -8.61 28.48
CA ILE A 264 28.87 -9.32 27.81
C ILE A 264 30.14 -9.20 28.67
N LYS A 265 30.74 -10.34 29.00
CA LYS A 265 31.99 -10.46 29.72
C LYS A 265 32.96 -11.32 28.92
N ASN A 266 34.25 -11.08 29.07
CA ASN A 266 35.28 -11.89 28.45
C ASN A 266 36.00 -12.74 29.48
N ILE A 267 36.26 -13.99 29.13
CA ILE A 267 37.09 -14.91 29.91
C ILE A 267 38.23 -15.46 29.04
N THR A 268 39.29 -15.91 29.67
CA THR A 268 40.39 -16.58 28.98
C THR A 268 40.57 -17.98 29.58
N ILE A 269 40.49 -18.99 28.74
CA ILE A 269 40.87 -20.36 29.11
C ILE A 269 42.27 -20.62 28.59
N ILE A 270 43.20 -20.94 29.51
CA ILE A 270 44.62 -21.08 29.20
C ILE A 270 44.88 -22.39 28.47
N PRO A 271 45.46 -22.40 27.26
CA PRO A 271 45.67 -23.58 26.45
C PRO A 271 46.79 -24.47 26.94
N VAL A 272 46.65 -25.77 26.76
CA VAL A 272 47.81 -26.70 26.70
C VAL A 272 48.62 -26.36 25.46
N GLU A 273 49.94 -26.24 25.58
CA GLU A 273 50.79 -25.87 24.44
C GLU A 273 50.65 -26.84 23.27
N PHE A 274 49.95 -26.39 22.22
CA PHE A 274 49.89 -27.05 20.93
C PHE A 274 49.73 -25.99 19.83
N LYS A 275 50.05 -26.39 18.59
CA LYS A 275 49.85 -25.53 17.41
C LYS A 275 48.91 -26.20 16.45
N LEU A 276 47.81 -25.54 16.17
CA LEU A 276 46.81 -25.94 15.17
C LEU A 276 46.93 -24.99 13.97
N ASN A 277 47.07 -25.55 12.76
CA ASN A 277 47.04 -24.80 11.52
C ASN A 277 45.94 -25.36 10.62
N VAL A 278 45.36 -24.52 9.77
CA VAL A 278 44.34 -24.91 8.78
C VAL A 278 44.71 -24.26 7.44
N ASN A 279 44.69 -25.05 6.37
CA ASN A 279 45.00 -24.54 5.04
C ASN A 279 43.86 -23.67 4.48
N GLU A 280 44.21 -22.73 3.64
CA GLU A 280 43.26 -22.13 2.71
C GLU A 280 42.99 -23.08 1.55
N VAL A 281 41.75 -23.10 1.05
CA VAL A 281 41.37 -23.93 -0.12
C VAL A 281 40.78 -23.01 -1.18
N ILE A 282 41.39 -23.04 -2.37
CA ILE A 282 40.86 -22.42 -3.58
C ILE A 282 40.67 -23.53 -4.59
N LYS A 283 39.46 -23.79 -4.98
CA LYS A 283 39.15 -24.89 -5.91
C LYS A 283 37.96 -24.53 -6.80
N PHE A 284 37.82 -25.20 -7.90
CA PHE A 284 36.59 -25.17 -8.71
C PHE A 284 35.54 -26.13 -8.16
N LYS A 285 34.27 -25.90 -8.49
CA LYS A 285 33.18 -26.83 -8.17
C LYS A 285 33.51 -28.25 -8.69
N GLY A 286 33.40 -29.23 -7.79
CA GLY A 286 33.78 -30.61 -8.10
C GLY A 286 35.28 -30.93 -7.98
N GLY A 287 36.15 -29.93 -7.74
CA GLY A 287 37.60 -30.14 -7.51
C GLY A 287 37.86 -31.00 -6.29
N LYS A 288 39.05 -31.64 -6.26
CA LYS A 288 39.44 -32.66 -5.25
C LYS A 288 40.17 -32.11 -4.04
N ASP A 289 40.48 -30.79 -4.02
CA ASP A 289 41.19 -30.16 -2.92
C ASP A 289 40.40 -30.25 -1.61
N LYS A 290 41.14 -30.53 -0.54
CA LYS A 290 40.58 -30.79 0.78
C LYS A 290 40.90 -29.66 1.75
N LEU A 291 40.04 -29.46 2.73
CA LEU A 291 40.36 -28.69 3.93
C LEU A 291 41.17 -29.60 4.85
N ILE A 292 42.34 -29.15 5.26
CA ILE A 292 43.29 -29.90 6.07
C ILE A 292 43.65 -29.07 7.29
N ALA A 293 43.52 -29.64 8.48
CA ALA A 293 44.03 -29.12 9.72
C ALA A 293 45.25 -29.92 10.16
N THR A 294 46.32 -29.26 10.55
CA THR A 294 47.54 -29.88 11.07
C THR A 294 47.71 -29.50 12.53
N LEU A 295 47.84 -30.47 13.41
CA LEU A 295 47.98 -30.34 14.84
C LEU A 295 49.31 -30.94 15.29
N ILE A 296 50.10 -30.08 15.95
CA ILE A 296 51.40 -30.47 16.52
C ILE A 296 51.49 -30.00 18.00
N ASP A 297 52.29 -30.69 18.82
CA ASP A 297 52.56 -30.29 20.19
C ASP A 297 53.55 -29.12 20.25
N GLY A 298 53.88 -28.62 21.46
CA GLY A 298 54.84 -27.52 21.70
C GLY A 298 56.26 -27.85 21.23
N GLN A 299 56.60 -29.11 21.02
CA GLN A 299 57.89 -29.57 20.51
C GLN A 299 57.91 -29.80 18.99
N GLY A 300 56.77 -29.66 18.33
CA GLY A 300 56.62 -29.83 16.88
C GLY A 300 56.29 -31.27 16.43
N ASN A 301 56.00 -32.18 17.37
CA ASN A 301 55.58 -33.54 17.01
C ASN A 301 54.11 -33.62 16.64
N PRO A 302 53.70 -34.50 15.69
CA PRO A 302 52.32 -34.72 15.34
C PRO A 302 51.49 -35.22 16.53
N ILE A 303 50.35 -34.59 16.77
CA ILE A 303 49.37 -35.12 17.71
C ILE A 303 48.42 -36.03 16.94
N VAL A 304 48.54 -37.33 17.16
CA VAL A 304 47.83 -38.41 16.43
C VAL A 304 46.49 -38.73 17.09
N ASN A 305 45.51 -39.10 16.29
CA ASN A 305 44.17 -39.50 16.74
C ASN A 305 43.43 -38.42 17.56
N ALA A 306 43.80 -37.15 17.39
CA ALA A 306 43.13 -36.03 18.00
C ALA A 306 41.87 -35.66 17.24
N SER A 307 40.80 -35.38 17.98
CA SER A 307 39.51 -34.96 17.44
C SER A 307 39.55 -33.51 17.00
N ILE A 308 39.54 -33.23 15.74
CA ILE A 308 39.44 -31.89 15.14
C ILE A 308 38.00 -31.64 14.71
N VAL A 309 37.43 -30.53 15.14
CA VAL A 309 36.10 -30.07 14.72
C VAL A 309 36.26 -29.02 13.63
N PHE A 310 35.90 -29.34 12.41
CA PHE A 310 35.80 -28.38 11.32
C PHE A 310 34.39 -27.74 11.33
N ALA A 311 34.33 -26.44 11.37
CA ALA A 311 33.07 -25.69 11.16
C ALA A 311 33.03 -25.11 9.74
N VAL A 312 32.10 -25.57 8.93
CA VAL A 312 31.94 -25.18 7.54
C VAL A 312 30.48 -24.82 7.29
N ASN A 313 30.21 -23.58 6.89
CA ASN A 313 28.85 -23.09 6.60
C ASN A 313 27.84 -23.37 7.74
N GLY A 314 28.27 -23.18 8.99
CA GLY A 314 27.43 -23.39 10.18
C GLY A 314 27.25 -24.84 10.61
N VAL A 315 27.90 -25.79 9.92
CA VAL A 315 27.83 -27.22 10.25
C VAL A 315 29.19 -27.69 10.76
N ASN A 316 29.16 -28.43 11.86
CA ASN A 316 30.36 -29.02 12.46
C ASN A 316 30.61 -30.44 11.97
N TYR A 317 31.87 -30.73 11.62
CA TYR A 317 32.34 -32.04 11.16
C TYR A 317 33.55 -32.47 11.97
N THR A 318 33.44 -33.56 12.68
CA THR A 318 34.55 -34.15 13.44
C THR A 318 35.39 -35.06 12.55
N LYS A 319 36.70 -34.82 12.56
CA LYS A 319 37.73 -35.67 11.89
C LYS A 319 38.88 -35.87 12.86
N TYR A 320 39.54 -37.00 12.70
CA TYR A 320 40.68 -37.36 13.54
C TYR A 320 41.99 -37.17 12.79
N THR A 321 43.02 -36.74 13.50
CA THR A 321 44.34 -36.58 12.96
C THR A 321 44.99 -37.94 12.69
N ASN A 322 45.69 -38.06 11.56
CA ASN A 322 46.48 -39.24 11.17
C ASN A 322 47.87 -39.20 11.82
N GLU A 323 48.73 -40.16 11.43
CA GLU A 323 50.12 -40.29 11.91
C GLU A 323 50.99 -39.03 11.70
N SER A 324 50.63 -38.21 10.72
CA SER A 324 51.31 -36.91 10.48
C SER A 324 50.64 -35.74 11.18
N GLY A 325 49.68 -35.97 12.11
CA GLY A 325 48.95 -34.92 12.81
C GLY A 325 47.95 -34.17 11.92
N MET A 326 47.54 -34.74 10.76
CA MET A 326 46.65 -34.09 9.81
C MET A 326 45.24 -34.69 9.85
N ALA A 327 44.24 -33.83 10.04
CA ALA A 327 42.85 -34.15 9.82
C ALA A 327 42.38 -33.52 8.51
N SER A 328 41.65 -34.26 7.67
CA SER A 328 41.18 -33.73 6.39
C SER A 328 39.72 -34.00 6.13
N MET A 329 39.08 -33.09 5.41
CA MET A 329 37.71 -33.28 4.91
C MET A 329 37.56 -32.83 3.45
N ASN A 330 36.70 -33.54 2.72
CA ASN A 330 36.32 -33.12 1.38
C ASN A 330 35.37 -31.94 1.42
N ILE A 331 35.55 -31.02 0.48
CA ILE A 331 34.69 -29.83 0.35
C ILE A 331 33.73 -30.03 -0.83
N ASN A 332 32.46 -30.10 -0.52
CA ASN A 332 31.41 -30.19 -1.54
C ASN A 332 30.40 -29.03 -1.36
N LEU A 333 30.90 -27.81 -1.55
CA LEU A 333 30.12 -26.58 -1.46
C LEU A 333 29.79 -26.07 -2.86
N ASN A 334 28.78 -25.20 -2.92
CA ASN A 334 28.48 -24.43 -4.14
C ASN A 334 29.52 -23.31 -4.32
N PRO A 335 29.63 -22.72 -5.52
CA PRO A 335 30.51 -21.58 -5.73
C PRO A 335 30.25 -20.46 -4.73
N GLY A 336 31.33 -19.89 -4.19
CA GLY A 336 31.27 -18.85 -3.18
C GLY A 336 32.52 -18.86 -2.29
N VAL A 337 32.57 -17.89 -1.39
CA VAL A 337 33.63 -17.76 -0.38
C VAL A 337 33.05 -18.09 0.98
N TYR A 338 33.62 -19.08 1.63
CA TYR A 338 33.14 -19.59 2.92
C TYR A 338 34.20 -19.40 3.99
N ARG A 339 33.82 -18.82 5.09
CA ARG A 339 34.65 -18.82 6.30
C ARG A 339 34.53 -20.19 6.93
N VAL A 340 35.65 -20.78 7.24
CA VAL A 340 35.75 -22.10 7.87
C VAL A 340 36.67 -22.01 9.07
N SER A 341 36.52 -22.92 10.02
CA SER A 341 37.47 -23.04 11.12
C SER A 341 37.75 -24.50 11.43
N ALA A 342 38.89 -24.77 12.00
CA ALA A 342 39.21 -26.00 12.68
C ALA A 342 39.47 -25.73 14.14
N ALA A 343 38.94 -26.58 15.01
CA ALA A 343 39.07 -26.41 16.46
C ALA A 343 39.57 -27.69 17.12
N TYR A 344 40.45 -27.50 18.10
CA TYR A 344 40.93 -28.56 18.98
C TYR A 344 41.13 -28.00 20.39
N ASN A 345 40.65 -28.73 21.37
CA ASN A 345 40.79 -28.40 22.81
C ASN A 345 40.60 -26.90 23.12
N GLY A 346 39.52 -26.34 22.58
CA GLY A 346 39.15 -24.96 22.84
C GLY A 346 39.81 -23.91 21.95
N THR A 347 40.82 -24.23 21.22
CA THR A 347 41.44 -23.34 20.24
C THR A 347 40.86 -23.53 18.87
N ALA A 348 40.39 -22.45 18.27
CA ALA A 348 39.90 -22.45 16.91
C ALA A 348 40.80 -21.59 15.99
N VAL A 349 41.12 -22.12 14.82
CA VAL A 349 41.86 -21.43 13.76
C VAL A 349 40.94 -21.25 12.57
N ASN A 350 40.79 -20.02 12.11
CA ASN A 350 39.97 -19.66 10.98
C ASN A 350 40.74 -19.78 9.66
N SER A 351 40.05 -20.17 8.61
CA SER A 351 40.55 -20.21 7.25
C SER A 351 39.43 -19.88 6.26
N THR A 352 39.75 -19.95 5.00
CA THR A 352 38.83 -19.66 3.90
C THR A 352 38.78 -20.81 2.89
N VAL A 353 37.60 -21.13 2.45
CA VAL A 353 37.36 -21.99 1.30
C VAL A 353 36.71 -21.17 0.21
N THR A 354 37.38 -21.04 -0.91
CA THR A 354 36.86 -20.41 -2.12
C THR A 354 36.55 -21.48 -3.14
N VAL A 355 35.29 -21.64 -3.46
CA VAL A 355 34.82 -22.51 -4.53
C VAL A 355 34.49 -21.65 -5.74
N MET A 356 35.25 -21.79 -6.80
CA MET A 356 35.06 -21.06 -8.04
C MET A 356 34.01 -21.76 -8.89
N SER A 357 33.25 -20.97 -9.61
CA SER A 357 32.23 -21.48 -10.53
C SER A 357 32.83 -22.14 -11.74
N THR A 358 32.24 -23.24 -12.16
CA THR A 358 32.50 -23.96 -13.43
C THR A 358 31.39 -23.70 -14.44
N ALA A 359 30.37 -22.93 -14.09
CA ALA A 359 29.28 -22.52 -14.96
C ALA A 359 29.14 -20.98 -14.84
N VAL A 360 29.73 -20.24 -15.76
CA VAL A 360 29.81 -18.77 -15.67
C VAL A 360 28.98 -18.15 -16.78
N GLY A 361 28.07 -17.29 -16.39
CA GLY A 361 27.26 -16.46 -17.27
C GLY A 361 27.12 -15.05 -16.71
N CYS A 362 26.59 -14.15 -17.51
CA CYS A 362 26.32 -12.77 -17.08
C CYS A 362 24.90 -12.37 -17.44
N ASP A 363 24.36 -11.43 -16.67
CA ASP A 363 23.12 -10.79 -17.03
C ASP A 363 23.24 -10.11 -18.39
N ILE A 364 22.20 -10.20 -19.20
CA ILE A 364 22.16 -9.51 -20.48
C ILE A 364 20.94 -8.59 -20.59
N VAL A 365 21.17 -7.46 -21.24
CA VAL A 365 20.13 -6.53 -21.64
C VAL A 365 20.21 -6.40 -23.15
N LYS A 366 19.11 -6.70 -23.83
CA LYS A 366 19.05 -6.61 -25.28
C LYS A 366 17.76 -5.96 -25.77
N MET A 367 17.77 -5.40 -26.95
CA MET A 367 16.54 -5.00 -27.63
C MET A 367 15.85 -6.24 -28.22
N PHE A 368 14.53 -6.17 -28.32
CA PHE A 368 13.73 -7.21 -28.96
C PHE A 368 14.27 -7.52 -30.37
N ARG A 369 14.46 -8.82 -30.68
CA ARG A 369 15.04 -9.31 -31.94
C ARG A 369 16.43 -8.78 -32.31
N ASN A 370 17.14 -8.16 -31.38
CA ASN A 370 18.55 -7.86 -31.54
C ASN A 370 19.36 -9.17 -31.58
N ALA A 371 20.50 -9.16 -32.28
CA ALA A 371 21.35 -10.34 -32.45
C ALA A 371 22.15 -10.76 -31.21
N THR A 372 22.09 -9.99 -30.10
CA THR A 372 22.80 -10.33 -28.86
C THR A 372 22.36 -11.71 -28.35
N GLN A 373 23.34 -12.55 -28.11
CA GLN A 373 23.16 -13.90 -27.57
C GLN A 373 23.51 -13.93 -26.07
N TYR A 374 22.94 -14.84 -25.36
CA TYR A 374 23.45 -15.21 -24.05
C TYR A 374 24.63 -16.20 -24.23
N SER A 375 25.68 -15.97 -23.45
CA SER A 375 26.88 -16.80 -23.48
C SER A 375 27.17 -17.41 -22.11
N ALA A 376 27.50 -18.66 -22.05
CA ALA A 376 27.95 -19.34 -20.85
C ALA A 376 29.30 -20.03 -21.09
N LEU A 377 30.28 -19.72 -20.24
CA LEU A 377 31.54 -20.41 -20.15
C LEU A 377 31.38 -21.60 -19.19
N VAL A 378 31.77 -22.79 -19.59
CA VAL A 378 31.79 -23.95 -18.72
C VAL A 378 33.20 -24.54 -18.62
N LEU A 379 33.56 -24.88 -17.40
CA LEU A 379 34.89 -25.37 -17.03
C LEU A 379 34.79 -26.78 -16.42
N ASP A 380 35.86 -27.53 -16.46
CA ASP A 380 36.01 -28.77 -15.68
C ASP A 380 36.29 -28.45 -14.19
N SER A 381 36.41 -29.48 -13.38
CA SER A 381 36.72 -29.36 -11.95
C SER A 381 38.13 -28.87 -11.63
N ASN A 382 39.01 -28.71 -12.62
CA ASN A 382 40.35 -28.14 -12.51
C ASN A 382 40.41 -26.71 -13.06
N GLY A 383 39.29 -26.21 -13.61
CA GLY A 383 39.20 -24.87 -14.19
C GLY A 383 39.56 -24.79 -15.66
N ASN A 384 39.76 -25.91 -16.35
CA ASN A 384 40.01 -25.91 -17.79
C ASN A 384 38.72 -25.77 -18.59
N PRO A 385 38.71 -25.02 -19.70
CA PRO A 385 37.54 -24.93 -20.58
C PRO A 385 37.08 -26.31 -21.07
N LEU A 386 35.79 -26.58 -20.95
CA LEU A 386 35.17 -27.80 -21.50
C LEU A 386 34.89 -27.57 -22.98
N VAL A 387 35.76 -28.09 -23.83
CA VAL A 387 35.67 -27.99 -25.29
C VAL A 387 34.74 -29.04 -25.85
N ASN A 388 33.95 -28.70 -26.86
CA ASN A 388 33.03 -29.59 -27.56
C ASN A 388 32.09 -30.36 -26.60
N SER A 389 31.71 -29.72 -25.51
CA SER A 389 30.88 -30.24 -24.42
C SER A 389 29.46 -29.71 -24.49
N ALA A 390 28.49 -30.51 -24.10
CA ALA A 390 27.09 -30.12 -24.07
C ALA A 390 26.79 -29.24 -22.84
N VAL A 391 26.17 -28.09 -23.08
CA VAL A 391 25.62 -27.21 -22.06
C VAL A 391 24.10 -27.16 -22.23
N LYS A 392 23.38 -27.35 -21.14
CA LYS A 392 21.93 -27.25 -21.14
C LYS A 392 21.52 -25.85 -20.62
N PHE A 393 20.61 -25.19 -21.31
CA PHE A 393 20.03 -23.93 -20.91
C PHE A 393 18.56 -24.11 -20.62
N ASN A 394 18.06 -23.44 -19.60
CA ASN A 394 16.63 -23.31 -19.34
C ASN A 394 16.28 -21.81 -19.34
N ILE A 395 15.35 -21.42 -20.20
CA ILE A 395 14.76 -20.09 -20.16
C ILE A 395 13.26 -20.18 -20.43
N ASN A 396 12.48 -19.54 -19.58
CA ASN A 396 11.01 -19.54 -19.67
C ASN A 396 10.41 -20.97 -19.70
N GLY A 397 11.03 -21.92 -18.94
CA GLY A 397 10.60 -23.32 -18.87
C GLY A 397 11.00 -24.20 -20.06
N VAL A 398 11.64 -23.62 -21.08
CA VAL A 398 12.09 -24.35 -22.27
C VAL A 398 13.57 -24.68 -22.15
N PHE A 399 13.94 -25.93 -22.44
CA PHE A 399 15.31 -26.41 -22.40
C PHE A 399 15.93 -26.42 -23.80
N TYR A 400 17.18 -25.96 -23.86
CA TYR A 400 18.00 -25.94 -25.05
C TYR A 400 19.36 -26.58 -24.75
N THR A 401 19.92 -27.38 -25.68
CA THR A 401 21.28 -27.88 -25.60
C THR A 401 22.13 -27.20 -26.65
N ARG A 402 23.32 -26.76 -26.27
CA ARG A 402 24.33 -26.16 -27.15
C ARG A 402 25.68 -26.83 -26.87
N ILE A 403 26.52 -26.80 -27.85
CA ILE A 403 27.89 -27.35 -27.74
C ILE A 403 28.86 -26.17 -27.59
N THR A 404 29.82 -26.33 -26.70
CA THR A 404 30.87 -25.33 -26.48
C THR A 404 31.88 -25.29 -27.62
N ASN A 405 32.40 -24.09 -27.84
CA ASN A 405 33.54 -23.87 -28.76
C ASN A 405 34.88 -24.22 -28.11
N SER A 406 36.00 -23.90 -28.80
CA SER A 406 37.37 -24.14 -28.31
C SER A 406 37.72 -23.38 -27.01
N GLU A 407 36.98 -22.41 -26.63
CA GLU A 407 37.16 -21.63 -25.40
C GLU A 407 36.23 -22.09 -24.25
N GLY A 408 35.46 -23.15 -24.45
CA GLY A 408 34.49 -23.64 -23.48
C GLY A 408 33.19 -22.81 -23.41
N VAL A 409 32.93 -21.98 -24.42
CA VAL A 409 31.77 -21.10 -24.46
C VAL A 409 30.65 -21.70 -25.30
N ALA A 410 29.46 -21.77 -24.74
CA ALA A 410 28.22 -22.10 -25.45
C ALA A 410 27.32 -20.85 -25.53
N THR A 411 26.66 -20.64 -26.67
CA THR A 411 25.79 -19.50 -26.88
C THR A 411 24.36 -19.90 -27.17
N LEU A 412 23.41 -19.07 -26.73
CA LEU A 412 21.99 -19.24 -26.99
C LEU A 412 21.37 -17.95 -27.55
N ASN A 413 20.70 -18.07 -28.67
CA ASN A 413 19.88 -16.98 -29.20
C ASN A 413 18.65 -16.77 -28.33
N ILE A 414 18.39 -15.51 -27.93
CA ILE A 414 17.23 -15.14 -27.14
C ILE A 414 16.20 -14.46 -28.04
N ASN A 415 15.13 -15.21 -28.34
CA ASN A 415 14.02 -14.76 -29.21
C ASN A 415 12.70 -14.63 -28.42
N LEU A 416 12.79 -14.10 -27.20
CA LEU A 416 11.64 -13.88 -26.33
C LEU A 416 11.03 -12.51 -26.55
N LEU A 417 9.76 -12.37 -26.20
CA LEU A 417 9.05 -11.08 -26.20
C LEU A 417 9.70 -10.11 -25.20
N PRO A 418 9.44 -8.80 -25.32
CA PRO A 418 9.87 -7.83 -24.31
C PRO A 418 9.42 -8.24 -22.90
N GLY A 419 10.36 -8.19 -21.95
CA GLY A 419 10.14 -8.63 -20.57
C GLY A 419 11.43 -8.99 -19.86
N GLU A 420 11.29 -9.45 -18.64
CA GLU A 420 12.38 -9.93 -17.81
C GLU A 420 12.27 -11.45 -17.62
N TYR A 421 13.36 -12.14 -17.81
CA TYR A 421 13.43 -13.59 -17.75
C TYR A 421 14.66 -14.02 -16.97
N ILE A 422 14.62 -15.22 -16.42
CA ILE A 422 15.78 -15.89 -15.86
C ILE A 422 16.22 -16.98 -16.82
N ILE A 423 17.50 -16.96 -17.16
CA ILE A 423 18.16 -18.06 -17.87
C ILE A 423 19.06 -18.81 -16.91
N THR A 424 18.93 -20.12 -16.89
CA THR A 424 19.83 -21.00 -16.12
C THR A 424 20.64 -21.81 -17.08
N ASN A 425 21.97 -21.78 -16.95
CA ASN A 425 22.89 -22.67 -17.66
C ASN A 425 23.35 -23.78 -16.72
N TYR A 426 23.49 -24.98 -17.26
CA TYR A 426 23.86 -26.18 -16.53
C TYR A 426 25.15 -26.74 -17.11
N ASN A 427 26.18 -26.81 -16.29
CA ASN A 427 27.39 -27.58 -16.57
C ASN A 427 27.14 -29.06 -16.28
N LEU A 428 26.95 -29.86 -17.31
CA LEU A 428 26.58 -31.28 -17.16
C LEU A 428 27.71 -32.15 -16.62
N VAL A 429 28.96 -31.65 -16.60
CA VAL A 429 30.13 -32.37 -16.09
C VAL A 429 30.28 -32.22 -14.59
N THR A 430 30.15 -30.99 -14.07
CA THR A 430 30.30 -30.68 -12.64
C THR A 430 28.98 -30.66 -11.88
N GLY A 431 27.86 -30.71 -12.62
CA GLY A 431 26.51 -30.58 -12.06
C GLY A 431 26.18 -29.20 -11.54
N GLU A 432 26.98 -28.20 -11.91
CA GLU A 432 26.72 -26.81 -11.49
C GLU A 432 25.68 -26.16 -12.39
N GLU A 433 24.82 -25.35 -11.77
CA GLU A 433 23.89 -24.46 -12.44
C GLU A 433 24.15 -23.01 -12.05
N ASN A 434 24.02 -22.12 -13.02
CA ASN A 434 24.14 -20.68 -12.82
C ASN A 434 22.98 -19.96 -13.49
N SER A 435 22.38 -19.05 -12.79
CA SER A 435 21.22 -18.30 -13.27
C SER A 435 21.57 -16.81 -13.44
N ASN A 436 21.13 -16.25 -14.57
CA ASN A 436 21.34 -14.86 -14.92
C ASN A 436 20.03 -14.21 -15.38
N LYS A 437 19.96 -12.91 -15.28
CA LYS A 437 18.83 -12.12 -15.76
C LYS A 437 18.97 -11.81 -17.24
N VAL A 438 17.89 -12.00 -17.99
CA VAL A 438 17.76 -11.59 -19.38
C VAL A 438 16.68 -10.54 -19.46
N THR A 439 17.04 -9.32 -19.81
CA THR A 439 16.08 -8.23 -20.04
C THR A 439 15.95 -7.98 -21.54
N VAL A 440 14.79 -8.27 -22.09
CA VAL A 440 14.45 -7.93 -23.48
C VAL A 440 13.65 -6.63 -23.48
N LYS A 441 14.25 -5.57 -23.98
CA LYS A 441 13.62 -4.24 -24.05
C LYS A 441 12.69 -4.15 -25.25
N SER A 442 11.56 -3.50 -25.04
CA SER A 442 10.58 -3.20 -26.09
C SER A 442 11.16 -2.24 -27.14
N LEU A 443 10.77 -2.43 -28.39
CA LEU A 443 11.01 -1.46 -29.46
C LEU A 443 9.97 -0.32 -29.45
N LEU A 444 8.90 -0.48 -28.66
CA LEU A 444 7.82 0.49 -28.50
C LEU A 444 7.84 1.00 -27.07
N ILE A 445 8.27 2.24 -26.88
CA ILE A 445 8.45 2.88 -25.56
C ILE A 445 7.63 4.16 -25.46
N ASP A 446 7.65 4.80 -24.29
CA ASP A 446 6.95 6.07 -24.01
C ASP A 446 5.46 5.98 -24.35
N ASN A 447 4.87 4.80 -24.15
CA ASN A 447 3.45 4.54 -24.33
C ASN A 447 2.72 4.58 -22.99
N SER A 448 1.51 5.09 -23.00
CA SER A 448 0.67 5.19 -21.80
C SER A 448 -0.81 5.17 -22.16
N ASN A 449 -1.63 4.89 -21.17
CA ASN A 449 -3.07 5.03 -21.29
C ASN A 449 -3.44 6.49 -21.66
N LEU A 450 -4.45 6.66 -22.48
CA LEU A 450 -4.96 7.97 -22.87
C LEU A 450 -6.40 8.15 -22.37
N VAL A 451 -6.61 9.23 -21.62
CA VAL A 451 -7.96 9.69 -21.27
C VAL A 451 -8.18 11.03 -21.95
N LYS A 452 -9.25 11.12 -22.73
CA LYS A 452 -9.60 12.34 -23.44
C LYS A 452 -11.10 12.52 -23.54
N TYR A 453 -11.56 13.74 -23.71
CA TYR A 453 -12.96 13.97 -24.05
C TYR A 453 -13.20 13.71 -25.55
N TYR A 454 -14.43 13.35 -25.89
CA TYR A 454 -14.88 13.22 -27.26
C TYR A 454 -14.62 14.53 -28.02
N LEU A 455 -14.14 14.43 -29.27
CA LEU A 455 -13.70 15.56 -30.11
C LEU A 455 -12.50 16.36 -29.57
N ASN A 456 -11.86 15.93 -28.50
CA ASN A 456 -10.58 16.49 -28.11
C ASN A 456 -9.49 16.08 -29.11
N GLY A 457 -8.57 16.99 -29.44
CA GLY A 457 -7.50 16.74 -30.41
C GLY A 457 -6.32 15.92 -29.89
N SER A 458 -6.34 15.45 -28.65
CA SER A 458 -5.27 14.62 -28.08
C SER A 458 -5.12 13.33 -28.88
N LYS A 459 -3.86 12.99 -29.15
CA LYS A 459 -3.48 11.78 -29.88
C LYS A 459 -2.93 10.74 -28.91
N TYR A 460 -3.10 9.49 -29.23
CA TYR A 460 -2.28 8.46 -28.62
C TYR A 460 -0.90 8.48 -29.29
N THR A 461 0.16 8.48 -28.49
CA THR A 461 1.55 8.59 -28.97
C THR A 461 2.42 7.53 -28.31
N LEU A 462 3.42 7.09 -29.01
CA LEU A 462 4.51 6.29 -28.48
C LEU A 462 5.78 6.57 -29.30
N LYS A 463 6.89 6.00 -28.86
CA LYS A 463 8.18 6.16 -29.52
C LYS A 463 8.72 4.82 -30.00
N VAL A 464 9.25 4.81 -31.19
CA VAL A 464 9.86 3.63 -31.84
C VAL A 464 11.36 3.67 -31.66
N ILE A 465 11.91 2.56 -31.21
CA ILE A 465 13.36 2.34 -31.06
C ILE A 465 13.77 1.17 -31.95
N GLY A 466 14.91 1.30 -32.60
CA GLY A 466 15.51 0.25 -33.41
C GLY A 466 16.12 -0.88 -32.57
N LYS A 467 16.46 -1.97 -33.23
CA LYS A 467 17.15 -3.12 -32.59
C LYS A 467 18.55 -2.75 -32.07
N ASP A 468 19.11 -1.65 -32.51
CA ASP A 468 20.37 -1.07 -32.03
C ASP A 468 20.18 -0.18 -30.78
N GLY A 469 18.94 -0.01 -30.32
CA GLY A 469 18.59 0.86 -29.20
C GLY A 469 18.52 2.34 -29.51
N LYS A 470 18.69 2.73 -30.78
CA LYS A 470 18.58 4.13 -31.22
C LYS A 470 17.17 4.46 -31.69
N ILE A 471 16.89 5.74 -31.77
CA ILE A 471 15.64 6.24 -32.35
C ILE A 471 15.47 5.69 -33.76
N ALA A 472 14.29 5.16 -34.07
CA ALA A 472 13.95 4.61 -35.38
C ALA A 472 12.96 5.54 -36.08
N ALA A 473 13.49 6.41 -36.91
CA ALA A 473 12.71 7.28 -37.78
C ALA A 473 12.23 6.56 -39.04
N GLY A 474 11.14 7.01 -39.64
CA GLY A 474 10.64 6.51 -40.93
C GLY A 474 10.10 5.08 -40.88
N GLN A 475 9.79 4.54 -39.67
CA GLN A 475 9.31 3.17 -39.48
C GLN A 475 7.80 3.10 -39.55
N GLU A 476 7.29 2.14 -40.29
CA GLU A 476 5.85 1.84 -40.30
C GLU A 476 5.44 1.05 -39.05
N VAL A 477 4.43 1.58 -38.37
CA VAL A 477 3.87 1.01 -37.14
C VAL A 477 2.39 0.76 -37.35
N THR A 478 1.94 -0.41 -36.95
CA THR A 478 0.53 -0.80 -37.05
C THR A 478 -0.17 -0.61 -35.71
N PHE A 479 -1.22 0.19 -35.71
CA PHE A 479 -2.15 0.34 -34.59
C PHE A 479 -3.40 -0.47 -34.86
N ASN A 480 -3.90 -1.12 -33.85
CA ASN A 480 -5.22 -1.75 -33.85
C ASN A 480 -6.05 -1.17 -32.70
N ILE A 481 -7.15 -0.55 -33.01
CA ILE A 481 -8.14 -0.12 -32.02
C ILE A 481 -9.53 -0.40 -32.54
N ASN A 482 -10.37 -1.00 -31.68
CA ASN A 482 -11.74 -1.38 -32.02
C ASN A 482 -11.83 -2.26 -33.31
N GLY A 483 -10.82 -3.13 -33.53
CA GLY A 483 -10.76 -4.03 -34.70
C GLY A 483 -10.32 -3.36 -36.01
N VAL A 484 -10.04 -2.05 -35.99
CA VAL A 484 -9.58 -1.31 -37.16
C VAL A 484 -8.05 -1.12 -37.09
N PHE A 485 -7.39 -1.39 -38.21
CA PHE A 485 -5.96 -1.27 -38.35
C PHE A 485 -5.58 0.06 -39.03
N TYR A 486 -4.59 0.72 -38.46
CA TYR A 486 -4.03 1.97 -38.98
C TYR A 486 -2.51 1.84 -39.09
N HIS A 487 -1.96 2.25 -40.22
CA HIS A 487 -0.51 2.31 -40.45
C HIS A 487 -0.04 3.76 -40.33
N ARG A 488 1.01 3.97 -39.54
CA ARG A 488 1.61 5.29 -39.35
C ARG A 488 3.12 5.17 -39.40
N ILE A 489 3.76 6.22 -39.84
CA ILE A 489 5.22 6.27 -39.95
C ILE A 489 5.76 7.13 -38.81
N SER A 490 6.82 6.67 -38.15
CA SER A 490 7.51 7.43 -37.11
C SER A 490 8.26 8.62 -37.70
N ASP A 491 8.24 9.74 -36.98
CA ASP A 491 8.97 10.96 -37.33
C ASP A 491 10.48 10.84 -37.05
N ASP A 492 11.23 11.92 -37.26
CA ASP A 492 12.68 11.97 -37.03
C ASP A 492 13.09 11.73 -35.58
N ASN A 493 12.17 11.93 -34.64
CA ASN A 493 12.35 11.65 -33.23
C ASN A 493 11.86 10.23 -32.81
N GLY A 494 11.45 9.43 -33.81
CA GLY A 494 10.86 8.11 -33.62
C GLY A 494 9.43 8.15 -33.07
N ILE A 495 8.79 9.31 -32.98
CA ILE A 495 7.45 9.44 -32.43
C ILE A 495 6.43 9.04 -33.50
N VAL A 496 5.50 8.19 -33.11
CA VAL A 496 4.35 7.83 -33.94
C VAL A 496 3.07 8.11 -33.18
N SER A 497 2.07 8.60 -33.87
CA SER A 497 0.82 9.01 -33.26
C SER A 497 -0.41 8.59 -34.04
N LEU A 498 -1.49 8.32 -33.31
CA LEU A 498 -2.81 8.03 -33.87
C LEU A 498 -3.84 9.01 -33.29
N ASN A 499 -4.59 9.66 -34.17
CA ASN A 499 -5.75 10.43 -33.75
C ASN A 499 -6.85 9.45 -33.29
N ILE A 500 -7.39 9.71 -32.10
CA ILE A 500 -8.47 8.90 -31.56
C ILE A 500 -9.80 9.62 -31.77
N ASN A 501 -10.53 9.20 -32.81
CA ASN A 501 -11.82 9.77 -33.19
C ASN A 501 -12.97 8.79 -32.89
N LEU A 502 -12.87 8.09 -31.76
CA LEU A 502 -13.87 7.12 -31.32
C LEU A 502 -14.95 7.82 -30.48
N ARG A 503 -16.13 7.21 -30.45
CA ARG A 503 -17.23 7.64 -29.58
C ARG A 503 -16.85 7.46 -28.11
N PRO A 504 -17.56 8.13 -27.18
CA PRO A 504 -17.34 7.89 -25.75
C PRO A 504 -17.43 6.40 -25.39
N GLY A 505 -16.47 5.97 -24.58
CA GLY A 505 -16.32 4.57 -24.17
C GLY A 505 -14.87 4.22 -23.83
N ASP A 506 -14.67 2.99 -23.42
CA ASP A 506 -13.36 2.40 -23.11
C ASP A 506 -12.92 1.46 -24.22
N TYR A 507 -11.71 1.61 -24.65
CA TYR A 507 -11.12 0.85 -25.76
C TYR A 507 -9.72 0.39 -25.38
N ILE A 508 -9.26 -0.65 -26.03
CA ILE A 508 -7.87 -1.08 -25.99
C ILE A 508 -7.22 -0.77 -27.34
N ILE A 509 -6.11 -0.03 -27.30
CA ILE A 509 -5.27 0.14 -28.45
C ILE A 509 -4.07 -0.82 -28.34
N THR A 510 -3.84 -1.59 -29.39
CA THR A 510 -2.66 -2.44 -29.51
C THR A 510 -1.79 -1.91 -30.65
N VAL A 511 -0.52 -1.76 -30.37
CA VAL A 511 0.44 -1.26 -31.36
C VAL A 511 1.48 -2.34 -31.62
N GLU A 512 1.79 -2.54 -32.89
CA GLU A 512 2.76 -3.53 -33.34
C GLU A 512 3.82 -2.89 -34.25
N TYR A 513 5.06 -3.23 -33.97
CA TYR A 513 6.22 -2.93 -34.81
C TYR A 513 7.20 -4.10 -34.78
N GLU A 514 7.54 -4.66 -35.96
CA GLU A 514 8.44 -5.80 -36.13
C GLU A 514 8.13 -7.01 -35.21
N GLY A 515 6.83 -7.21 -34.87
CA GLY A 515 6.38 -8.25 -33.97
C GLY A 515 6.51 -7.92 -32.47
N CYS A 516 7.02 -6.72 -32.13
CA CYS A 516 6.92 -6.16 -30.79
C CYS A 516 5.52 -5.54 -30.62
N ARG A 517 4.85 -5.86 -29.54
CA ARG A 517 3.48 -5.40 -29.26
C ARG A 517 3.39 -4.75 -27.88
N VAL A 518 2.61 -3.66 -27.83
CA VAL A 518 2.19 -3.01 -26.59
C VAL A 518 0.70 -2.70 -26.66
N SER A 519 0.02 -2.73 -25.52
CA SER A 519 -1.39 -2.40 -25.43
C SER A 519 -1.62 -1.40 -24.31
N ASN A 520 -2.49 -0.40 -24.57
CA ASN A 520 -2.89 0.61 -23.60
C ASN A 520 -4.39 0.82 -23.63
N ASN A 521 -4.94 1.33 -22.55
CA ASN A 521 -6.34 1.71 -22.45
C ASN A 521 -6.54 3.12 -23.01
N ILE A 522 -7.60 3.29 -23.78
CA ILE A 522 -8.07 4.57 -24.29
C ILE A 522 -9.46 4.81 -23.71
N THR A 523 -9.63 5.82 -22.90
CA THR A 523 -10.92 6.25 -22.39
C THR A 523 -11.35 7.54 -23.06
N VAL A 524 -12.44 7.49 -23.81
CA VAL A 524 -13.07 8.66 -24.41
C VAL A 524 -14.27 9.07 -23.55
N LEU A 525 -14.12 10.19 -22.86
CA LEU A 525 -15.16 10.75 -22.01
C LEU A 525 -16.22 11.45 -22.85
N PRO A 526 -17.50 11.37 -22.47
CA PRO A 526 -18.57 12.02 -23.22
C PRO A 526 -18.50 13.55 -23.09
N THR A 527 -18.82 14.24 -24.18
CA THR A 527 -19.04 15.69 -24.22
C THR A 527 -20.52 16.06 -24.17
N LEU A 528 -21.39 15.07 -24.31
CA LEU A 528 -22.80 15.18 -23.99
C LEU A 528 -23.09 14.29 -22.78
N VAL A 529 -23.47 14.86 -21.66
CA VAL A 529 -23.68 14.17 -20.40
C VAL A 529 -25.16 14.24 -20.04
N THR A 530 -25.73 13.09 -19.78
CA THR A 530 -27.15 12.93 -19.44
C THR A 530 -27.31 11.88 -18.36
N LYS A 531 -28.47 11.84 -17.70
CA LYS A 531 -28.81 10.79 -16.72
C LYS A 531 -30.25 10.37 -16.92
N ASP A 532 -30.57 9.15 -16.53
CA ASP A 532 -31.94 8.68 -16.45
C ASP A 532 -32.78 9.58 -15.53
N LEU A 533 -34.05 9.77 -15.84
CA LEU A 533 -34.97 10.57 -15.06
C LEU A 533 -36.08 9.68 -14.46
N THR A 534 -36.24 9.78 -13.15
CA THR A 534 -37.43 9.25 -12.48
C THR A 534 -38.20 10.43 -11.89
N MET A 535 -39.49 10.52 -12.20
CA MET A 535 -40.33 11.63 -11.78
C MET A 535 -41.76 11.16 -11.48
N LYS A 536 -42.49 11.99 -10.74
CA LYS A 536 -43.94 11.84 -10.62
C LYS A 536 -44.66 12.60 -11.74
N TYR A 537 -45.85 12.16 -12.06
CA TYR A 537 -46.63 12.81 -13.09
C TYR A 537 -46.85 14.31 -12.79
N LEU A 538 -46.43 15.16 -13.71
CA LEU A 538 -46.50 16.62 -13.65
C LEU A 538 -45.81 17.31 -12.42
N ASP A 539 -44.81 16.65 -11.81
CA ASP A 539 -44.09 17.20 -10.67
C ASP A 539 -43.10 18.37 -11.03
N GLY A 540 -43.03 18.70 -12.31
CA GLY A 540 -42.17 19.78 -12.80
C GLY A 540 -40.71 19.38 -13.05
N SER A 541 -40.37 18.12 -12.84
CA SER A 541 -39.01 17.61 -13.14
C SER A 541 -38.69 17.78 -14.62
N LYS A 542 -37.44 18.05 -14.88
CA LYS A 542 -36.91 18.22 -16.22
C LYS A 542 -35.89 17.15 -16.53
N PHE A 543 -35.87 16.71 -17.76
CA PHE A 543 -34.73 15.98 -18.27
C PHE A 543 -33.64 16.96 -18.67
N THR A 544 -32.42 16.72 -18.22
CA THR A 544 -31.29 17.62 -18.43
C THR A 544 -30.19 16.97 -19.25
N ALA A 545 -29.58 17.72 -20.14
CA ALA A 545 -28.38 17.34 -20.86
C ALA A 545 -27.34 18.45 -20.72
N GLN A 546 -26.10 18.06 -20.45
CA GLN A 546 -25.00 18.99 -20.38
C GLN A 546 -24.07 18.80 -21.58
N THR A 547 -23.70 19.88 -22.24
CA THR A 547 -22.68 19.88 -23.27
C THR A 547 -21.35 20.39 -22.71
N LEU A 548 -20.30 19.67 -23.06
CA LEU A 548 -18.93 19.97 -22.67
C LEU A 548 -18.07 20.17 -23.93
N ASN A 549 -17.05 20.99 -23.83
CA ASN A 549 -16.05 21.06 -24.88
C ASN A 549 -15.03 19.89 -24.77
N GLY A 550 -14.10 19.81 -25.70
CA GLY A 550 -13.05 18.78 -25.71
C GLY A 550 -12.09 18.82 -24.52
N GLN A 551 -12.16 19.83 -23.65
CA GLN A 551 -11.42 19.93 -22.39
C GLN A 551 -12.30 19.64 -21.16
N GLY A 552 -13.54 19.18 -21.38
CA GLY A 552 -14.48 18.87 -20.32
C GLY A 552 -15.10 20.09 -19.63
N LYS A 553 -14.94 21.27 -20.19
CA LYS A 553 -15.56 22.48 -19.66
C LYS A 553 -16.95 22.67 -20.24
N PRO A 554 -17.92 23.18 -19.46
CA PRO A 554 -19.26 23.50 -19.95
C PRO A 554 -19.23 24.33 -21.22
N LEU A 555 -20.11 24.03 -22.16
CA LEU A 555 -20.21 24.69 -23.44
C LEU A 555 -21.61 25.29 -23.61
N ALA A 556 -21.69 26.60 -23.52
CA ALA A 556 -22.94 27.36 -23.64
C ALA A 556 -23.36 27.54 -25.11
N ASN A 557 -24.61 27.95 -25.30
CA ASN A 557 -25.19 28.31 -26.60
C ASN A 557 -25.19 27.17 -27.63
N GLN A 558 -25.21 25.90 -27.17
CA GLN A 558 -25.27 24.73 -28.01
C GLN A 558 -26.71 24.26 -28.21
N LYS A 559 -27.06 23.95 -29.43
CA LYS A 559 -28.37 23.39 -29.75
C LYS A 559 -28.38 21.88 -29.50
N VAL A 560 -29.05 21.44 -28.43
CA VAL A 560 -29.28 20.03 -28.10
C VAL A 560 -30.66 19.64 -28.60
N SER A 561 -30.76 18.51 -29.28
CA SER A 561 -32.01 17.92 -29.73
C SER A 561 -32.38 16.72 -28.86
N PHE A 562 -33.58 16.71 -28.35
CA PHE A 562 -34.14 15.59 -27.60
C PHE A 562 -35.21 14.91 -28.46
N ASN A 563 -35.12 13.61 -28.61
CA ASN A 563 -36.15 12.81 -29.26
C ASN A 563 -36.86 11.94 -28.21
N VAL A 564 -38.15 12.15 -28.06
CA VAL A 564 -39.01 11.32 -27.20
C VAL A 564 -40.24 10.88 -28.03
N ASN A 565 -40.48 9.60 -28.11
CA ASN A 565 -41.59 9.02 -28.91
C ASN A 565 -41.64 9.53 -30.36
N GLY A 566 -40.47 9.76 -30.99
CA GLY A 566 -40.39 10.28 -32.36
C GLY A 566 -40.56 11.80 -32.51
N VAL A 567 -40.86 12.50 -31.43
CA VAL A 567 -40.96 13.98 -31.42
C VAL A 567 -39.65 14.61 -31.02
N PHE A 568 -39.19 15.58 -31.81
CA PHE A 568 -37.96 16.28 -31.58
C PHE A 568 -38.20 17.63 -30.90
N TYR A 569 -37.46 17.85 -29.82
CA TYR A 569 -37.44 19.10 -29.07
C TYR A 569 -36.01 19.70 -29.10
N HIS A 570 -35.92 20.96 -29.43
CA HIS A 570 -34.62 21.65 -29.45
C HIS A 570 -34.50 22.60 -28.27
N ARG A 571 -33.34 22.54 -27.59
CA ARG A 571 -33.02 23.45 -26.49
C ARG A 571 -31.59 23.97 -26.68
N THR A 572 -31.38 25.18 -26.22
CA THR A 572 -30.06 25.80 -26.22
C THR A 572 -29.49 25.73 -24.82
N THR A 573 -28.20 25.36 -24.71
CA THR A 573 -27.55 25.28 -23.43
C THR A 573 -27.26 26.66 -22.84
N ASP A 574 -27.39 26.75 -21.52
CA ASP A 574 -27.04 27.92 -20.70
C ASP A 574 -25.51 28.07 -20.51
N GLU A 575 -25.08 29.02 -19.70
CA GLU A 575 -23.66 29.27 -19.36
C GLU A 575 -22.96 28.08 -18.67
N LYS A 576 -23.73 27.20 -18.04
CA LYS A 576 -23.26 25.96 -17.43
C LYS A 576 -23.27 24.77 -18.39
N GLY A 577 -23.57 25.04 -19.67
CA GLY A 577 -23.71 24.01 -20.70
C GLY A 577 -24.97 23.15 -20.54
N MET A 578 -25.98 23.57 -19.79
CA MET A 578 -27.18 22.78 -19.49
C MET A 578 -28.31 23.10 -20.44
N ALA A 579 -28.94 22.06 -20.97
CA ALA A 579 -30.17 22.14 -21.76
C ALA A 579 -31.26 21.33 -21.05
N ASP A 580 -32.37 21.99 -20.74
CA ASP A 580 -33.48 21.39 -20.00
C ASP A 580 -34.70 21.13 -20.91
N LEU A 581 -35.29 19.97 -20.76
CA LEU A 581 -36.55 19.60 -21.39
C LEU A 581 -37.59 19.28 -20.30
N ASN A 582 -38.67 20.07 -20.28
CA ASN A 582 -39.82 19.77 -19.43
C ASN A 582 -40.52 18.50 -19.95
N ILE A 583 -40.69 17.53 -19.08
CA ILE A 583 -41.39 16.27 -19.40
C ILE A 583 -42.84 16.39 -19.01
N ARG A 584 -43.72 16.22 -20.02
CA ARG A 584 -45.20 16.27 -19.87
C ARG A 584 -45.83 15.04 -20.51
N LEU A 585 -45.32 13.86 -20.18
CA LEU A 585 -45.81 12.60 -20.66
C LEU A 585 -46.67 11.94 -19.59
N ASN A 586 -47.61 11.08 -19.98
CA ASN A 586 -48.40 10.28 -19.05
C ASN A 586 -47.51 9.33 -18.21
N PRO A 587 -48.01 8.83 -17.06
CA PRO A 587 -47.32 7.78 -16.33
C PRO A 587 -46.89 6.62 -17.23
N GLY A 588 -45.64 6.16 -17.08
CA GLY A 588 -45.07 5.13 -17.94
C GLY A 588 -43.57 5.17 -18.04
N LYS A 589 -43.00 4.31 -18.88
CA LYS A 589 -41.56 4.25 -19.16
C LYS A 589 -41.31 4.68 -20.60
N TYR A 590 -40.39 5.57 -20.78
CA TYR A 590 -40.02 6.13 -22.07
C TYR A 590 -38.53 6.13 -22.27
N ILE A 591 -38.08 6.20 -23.52
CA ILE A 591 -36.72 6.43 -23.88
C ILE A 591 -36.62 7.84 -24.48
N ILE A 592 -35.72 8.64 -23.95
CA ILE A 592 -35.32 9.92 -24.52
C ILE A 592 -33.92 9.78 -25.14
N THR A 593 -33.79 10.22 -26.37
CA THR A 593 -32.49 10.29 -27.05
C THR A 593 -32.05 11.75 -27.11
N SER A 594 -30.96 12.09 -26.44
CA SER A 594 -30.32 13.40 -26.56
C SER A 594 -29.29 13.35 -27.70
N ILE A 595 -29.31 14.35 -28.56
CA ILE A 595 -28.46 14.42 -29.74
C ILE A 595 -27.77 15.78 -29.77
N TRP A 596 -26.46 15.75 -29.88
CA TRP A 596 -25.64 16.94 -30.03
C TRP A 596 -24.36 16.59 -30.79
N ASN A 597 -24.03 17.38 -31.81
CA ASN A 597 -22.80 17.26 -32.60
C ASN A 597 -22.54 15.80 -33.08
N GLU A 598 -23.56 15.19 -33.72
CA GLU A 598 -23.56 13.81 -34.26
C GLU A 598 -23.40 12.70 -33.18
N TYR A 599 -23.32 13.07 -31.91
CA TYR A 599 -23.33 12.12 -30.80
C TYR A 599 -24.71 12.05 -30.15
N GLN A 600 -25.14 10.86 -29.84
CA GLN A 600 -26.45 10.63 -29.24
C GLN A 600 -26.35 9.68 -28.03
N ILE A 601 -27.15 9.97 -27.02
CA ILE A 601 -27.29 9.17 -25.80
C ILE A 601 -28.75 8.90 -25.55
N GLY A 602 -29.12 7.63 -25.36
CA GLY A 602 -30.43 7.21 -24.88
C GLY A 602 -30.46 7.11 -23.37
N ASN A 603 -31.52 7.63 -22.76
CA ASN A 603 -31.81 7.51 -21.34
C ASN A 603 -33.21 7.05 -21.10
N ASN A 604 -33.43 6.47 -19.91
CA ASN A 604 -34.77 6.08 -19.48
C ASN A 604 -35.46 7.25 -18.75
N ILE A 605 -36.74 7.44 -19.04
CA ILE A 605 -37.62 8.27 -18.24
C ILE A 605 -38.66 7.37 -17.61
N ALA A 606 -38.77 7.36 -16.31
CA ALA A 606 -39.81 6.67 -15.56
C ALA A 606 -40.74 7.68 -14.89
N ILE A 607 -42.00 7.66 -15.21
CA ILE A 607 -43.03 8.55 -14.66
C ILE A 607 -44.00 7.71 -13.85
N ALA A 608 -44.11 7.98 -12.57
CA ALA A 608 -45.03 7.32 -11.64
C ALA A 608 -46.30 8.14 -11.45
#